data_802b28f7cd161f7397fedc2511b9946b
#
_entry.id   802b28f7cd161f7397fedc2511b9946b
#
_cell.length_a   1.000
_cell.length_b   1.000
_cell.length_c   1.000
_cell.angle_alpha   90.00
_cell.angle_beta   90.00
_cell.angle_gamma   90.00
#
_symmetry.space_group_name_H-M   'P 1'
#
loop_
_entity.id
_entity.type
_entity.pdbx_description
1 polymer ?
#
loop_
_entity_poly.entity_id
_entity_poly.type
_entity_poly.pdbx_seq_one_letter_code
_entity_poly.pdbx_strand_id
1 'polypeptide(L)'
;MKKFVFRFFFFSVFCSLFYVVLILLYGTIVPASFAVNFNYFGGMGFTRQRFDEVSKIKNVDLVVAGSSHAYRGYDPRIFKKSGISMFNLGSSSQSPLQTRYVLGKYVTKLKPKLVIVDVYPVLFGVDGLESQIDLISSGLIDKDIVALSFKINNIKLYNTLLFGAFNNEFHIKKQKLSDNQGDTYIPGGYVQSFRHLQFKKTRFKQNVNISATQLEAFKAGLNELRSQQIKFVIIQAPFSRSNYASYQNNDEIDRVFSSLGEYYNFNKILNLPDSMYYDDSHLNQRGVNIYNAKLIDTLSKRGHFRKLSMNN
;
A
#
# COMPACT_ATOMS: atom_id res chain seq x y z
N MET A 1 -31.91 42.68 -4.57
CA MET A 1 -31.10 41.72 -3.83
C MET A 1 -31.75 40.36 -3.64
N LYS A 2 -32.92 40.18 -3.00
CA LYS A 2 -33.58 38.87 -2.75
C LYS A 2 -33.75 38.00 -4.02
N LYS A 3 -34.25 38.61 -5.14
CA LYS A 3 -34.40 37.84 -6.43
C LYS A 3 -33.07 37.40 -7.03
N PHE A 4 -32.00 38.16 -6.84
CA PHE A 4 -30.66 37.80 -7.31
C PHE A 4 -30.10 36.61 -6.52
N VAL A 5 -30.17 36.68 -5.18
CA VAL A 5 -29.71 35.59 -4.31
C VAL A 5 -30.45 34.29 -4.60
N PHE A 6 -31.78 34.36 -4.80
CA PHE A 6 -32.59 33.21 -5.14
C PHE A 6 -32.19 32.59 -6.50
N ARG A 7 -32.03 33.42 -7.55
CA ARG A 7 -31.58 32.94 -8.87
C ARG A 7 -30.17 32.36 -8.82
N PHE A 8 -29.26 33.00 -8.08
CA PHE A 8 -27.89 32.51 -7.90
C PHE A 8 -27.86 31.15 -7.19
N PHE A 9 -28.70 30.99 -6.15
CA PHE A 9 -28.83 29.71 -5.46
C PHE A 9 -29.30 28.59 -6.41
N PHE A 10 -30.37 28.80 -7.17
CA PHE A 10 -30.85 27.79 -8.11
C PHE A 10 -29.85 27.50 -9.23
N PHE A 11 -29.17 28.51 -9.72
CA PHE A 11 -28.10 28.33 -10.71
C PHE A 11 -26.95 27.49 -10.13
N SER A 12 -26.53 27.76 -8.91
CA SER A 12 -25.49 26.97 -8.21
C SER A 12 -25.89 25.52 -8.01
N VAL A 13 -27.13 25.28 -7.60
CA VAL A 13 -27.68 23.90 -7.48
C VAL A 13 -27.70 23.20 -8.84
N PHE A 14 -28.17 23.89 -9.90
CA PHE A 14 -28.15 23.34 -11.26
C PHE A 14 -26.74 22.98 -11.71
N CYS A 15 -25.76 23.87 -11.53
CA CYS A 15 -24.36 23.62 -11.88
C CYS A 15 -23.78 22.43 -11.11
N SER A 16 -24.11 22.32 -9.81
CA SER A 16 -23.65 21.20 -8.98
C SER A 16 -24.23 19.86 -9.46
N LEU A 17 -25.53 19.81 -9.72
CA LEU A 17 -26.18 18.60 -10.25
C LEU A 17 -25.65 18.23 -11.64
N PHE A 18 -25.49 19.23 -12.50
CA PHE A 18 -24.92 19.04 -13.83
C PHE A 18 -23.49 18.50 -13.78
N TYR A 19 -22.67 19.02 -12.86
CA TYR A 19 -21.31 18.53 -12.62
C TYR A 19 -21.30 17.06 -12.18
N VAL A 20 -22.17 16.69 -11.24
CA VAL A 20 -22.31 15.28 -10.78
C VAL A 20 -22.66 14.38 -11.98
N VAL A 21 -23.69 14.78 -12.77
CA VAL A 21 -24.08 14.00 -13.97
C VAL A 21 -22.92 13.85 -14.94
N LEU A 22 -22.17 14.93 -15.21
CA LEU A 22 -20.99 14.88 -16.09
C LEU A 22 -19.92 13.91 -15.57
N ILE A 23 -19.65 13.91 -14.25
CA ILE A 23 -18.68 12.98 -13.65
C ILE A 23 -19.13 11.53 -13.81
N LEU A 24 -20.42 11.25 -13.57
CA LEU A 24 -20.97 9.90 -13.71
C LEU A 24 -20.92 9.43 -15.17
N LEU A 25 -21.30 10.28 -16.12
CA LEU A 25 -21.19 10.00 -17.56
C LEU A 25 -19.76 9.79 -17.99
N TYR A 26 -18.84 10.68 -17.58
CA TYR A 26 -17.43 10.57 -17.88
C TYR A 26 -16.84 9.23 -17.39
N GLY A 27 -17.08 8.90 -16.12
CA GLY A 27 -16.59 7.64 -15.53
C GLY A 27 -17.21 6.39 -16.20
N THR A 28 -18.43 6.50 -16.76
CA THR A 28 -19.12 5.36 -17.38
C THR A 28 -18.70 5.16 -18.84
N ILE A 29 -18.60 6.24 -19.63
CA ILE A 29 -18.43 6.20 -21.08
C ILE A 29 -16.95 6.19 -21.47
N VAL A 30 -16.11 6.97 -20.78
CA VAL A 30 -14.72 7.18 -21.17
C VAL A 30 -13.88 5.91 -20.88
N PRO A 31 -13.02 5.48 -21.83
CA PRO A 31 -12.11 4.37 -21.62
C PRO A 31 -11.19 4.59 -20.41
N ALA A 32 -10.85 3.50 -19.71
CA ALA A 32 -10.03 3.56 -18.49
C ALA A 32 -8.66 4.22 -18.71
N SER A 33 -8.09 4.10 -19.91
CA SER A 33 -6.83 4.76 -20.29
C SER A 33 -6.87 6.29 -20.22
N PHE A 34 -8.05 6.89 -20.39
CA PHE A 34 -8.27 8.34 -20.30
C PHE A 34 -8.92 8.74 -18.96
N ALA A 35 -9.52 7.80 -18.24
CA ALA A 35 -10.23 8.02 -16.98
C ALA A 35 -9.43 7.43 -15.82
N VAL A 36 -8.15 7.77 -15.69
CA VAL A 36 -7.22 7.19 -14.70
C VAL A 36 -7.71 7.37 -13.26
N ASN A 37 -8.43 8.47 -12.97
CA ASN A 37 -8.98 8.75 -11.63
C ASN A 37 -10.23 7.92 -11.30
N PHE A 38 -10.80 7.23 -12.29
CA PHE A 38 -11.98 6.37 -12.15
C PHE A 38 -11.63 4.92 -12.44
N ASN A 39 -10.39 4.53 -12.19
CA ASN A 39 -9.90 3.21 -12.53
C ASN A 39 -10.43 2.16 -11.55
N TYR A 40 -11.64 1.68 -11.82
CA TYR A 40 -12.30 0.57 -11.13
C TYR A 40 -11.86 -0.81 -11.64
N PHE A 41 -10.84 -0.88 -12.48
CA PHE A 41 -10.36 -2.11 -13.09
C PHE A 41 -9.31 -2.83 -12.26
N GLY A 42 -9.62 -3.03 -10.98
CA GLY A 42 -8.82 -3.90 -10.15
C GLY A 42 -7.60 -3.27 -9.52
N GLY A 43 -7.50 -1.94 -9.51
CA GLY A 43 -6.38 -1.24 -8.92
C GLY A 43 -5.02 -1.69 -9.45
N MET A 44 -3.97 -0.96 -9.20
CA MET A 44 -2.63 -1.46 -9.43
C MET A 44 -2.31 -2.56 -8.42
N GLY A 45 -1.70 -3.67 -8.88
CA GLY A 45 -1.23 -4.73 -7.98
C GLY A 45 -2.35 -5.52 -7.29
N PHE A 46 -3.49 -5.72 -7.95
CA PHE A 46 -4.61 -6.54 -7.47
C PHE A 46 -5.20 -6.07 -6.13
N THR A 47 -5.20 -4.77 -5.86
CA THR A 47 -5.61 -4.17 -4.58
C THR A 47 -7.03 -4.59 -4.19
N ARG A 48 -8.01 -4.55 -5.11
CA ARG A 48 -9.36 -5.01 -4.81
C ARG A 48 -9.42 -6.48 -4.44
N GLN A 49 -8.79 -7.36 -5.23
CA GLN A 49 -8.80 -8.79 -4.96
C GLN A 49 -8.22 -9.08 -3.56
N ARG A 50 -7.17 -8.36 -3.18
CA ARG A 50 -6.56 -8.44 -1.85
C ARG A 50 -7.53 -8.03 -0.75
N PHE A 51 -8.23 -6.92 -0.91
CA PHE A 51 -9.18 -6.46 0.10
C PHE A 51 -10.49 -7.27 0.13
N ASP A 52 -10.91 -7.82 -0.99
CA ASP A 52 -12.01 -8.81 -1.04
C ASP A 52 -11.61 -10.10 -0.31
N GLU A 53 -10.38 -10.58 -0.48
CA GLU A 53 -9.87 -11.76 0.21
C GLU A 53 -9.74 -11.52 1.72
N VAL A 54 -9.10 -10.43 2.16
CA VAL A 54 -8.93 -10.16 3.60
C VAL A 54 -10.25 -9.99 4.32
N SER A 55 -11.28 -9.53 3.60
CA SER A 55 -12.63 -9.42 4.18
C SER A 55 -13.20 -10.76 4.67
N LYS A 56 -12.68 -11.88 4.19
CA LYS A 56 -13.13 -13.26 4.49
C LYS A 56 -12.19 -13.99 5.45
N ILE A 57 -10.98 -13.45 5.68
CA ILE A 57 -9.96 -14.10 6.52
C ILE A 57 -10.07 -13.63 7.97
N LYS A 58 -9.73 -14.51 8.90
CA LYS A 58 -9.60 -14.26 10.34
C LYS A 58 -8.38 -15.00 10.86
N ASN A 59 -7.74 -14.43 11.89
CA ASN A 59 -6.64 -15.03 12.63
C ASN A 59 -5.46 -15.47 11.74
N VAL A 60 -4.47 -14.63 11.64
CA VAL A 60 -3.19 -14.94 11.01
C VAL A 60 -2.05 -14.68 12.00
N ASP A 61 -0.91 -15.38 11.84
CA ASP A 61 0.23 -15.15 12.71
C ASP A 61 0.92 -13.82 12.39
N LEU A 62 0.97 -13.46 11.12
CA LEU A 62 1.69 -12.31 10.62
C LEU A 62 0.81 -11.46 9.68
N VAL A 63 0.78 -10.16 9.92
CA VAL A 63 0.27 -9.17 8.98
C VAL A 63 1.44 -8.34 8.46
N VAL A 64 1.48 -8.10 7.16
CA VAL A 64 2.40 -7.15 6.53
C VAL A 64 1.59 -5.99 5.97
N ALA A 65 1.95 -4.76 6.30
CA ALA A 65 1.32 -3.55 5.75
C ALA A 65 2.38 -2.60 5.20
N GLY A 66 2.07 -1.91 4.12
CA GLY A 66 2.97 -1.00 3.44
C GLY A 66 2.58 -0.80 1.98
N SER A 67 3.52 -0.37 1.17
CA SER A 67 3.28 -0.05 -0.25
C SER A 67 3.38 -1.28 -1.18
N SER A 68 3.71 -1.01 -2.44
CA SER A 68 4.06 -2.05 -3.40
C SER A 68 5.24 -2.91 -2.95
N HIS A 69 6.15 -2.38 -2.14
CA HIS A 69 7.21 -3.15 -1.51
C HIS A 69 6.65 -4.26 -0.61
N ALA A 70 5.57 -3.98 0.11
CA ALA A 70 4.89 -4.99 0.92
C ALA A 70 4.27 -6.08 0.05
N TYR A 71 3.33 -5.75 -0.84
CA TYR A 71 2.62 -6.79 -1.57
C TYR A 71 3.46 -7.51 -2.64
N ARG A 72 4.65 -6.99 -2.99
CA ARG A 72 5.60 -7.65 -3.90
C ARG A 72 6.79 -8.28 -3.20
N GLY A 73 7.04 -7.94 -1.94
CA GLY A 73 8.22 -8.38 -1.21
C GLY A 73 8.02 -9.55 -0.24
N TYR A 74 6.78 -9.90 0.11
CA TYR A 74 6.50 -10.90 1.15
C TYR A 74 5.55 -11.97 0.62
N ASP A 75 6.11 -13.16 0.32
CA ASP A 75 5.39 -14.29 -0.28
C ASP A 75 4.82 -15.23 0.80
N PRO A 76 3.48 -15.29 0.96
CA PRO A 76 2.83 -16.14 1.99
C PRO A 76 3.21 -17.61 1.92
N ARG A 77 3.56 -18.11 0.74
CA ARG A 77 3.95 -19.51 0.56
C ARG A 77 5.27 -19.86 1.24
N ILE A 78 6.20 -18.88 1.29
CA ILE A 78 7.50 -19.05 1.95
C ILE A 78 7.30 -19.07 3.48
N PHE A 79 6.50 -18.12 4.00
CA PHE A 79 6.17 -18.06 5.43
C PHE A 79 5.40 -19.32 5.87
N LYS A 80 4.45 -19.80 5.06
CA LYS A 80 3.69 -21.02 5.33
C LYS A 80 4.60 -22.25 5.47
N LYS A 81 5.67 -22.38 4.66
CA LYS A 81 6.68 -23.44 4.79
C LYS A 81 7.39 -23.40 6.14
N SER A 82 7.45 -22.24 6.76
CA SER A 82 7.99 -22.05 8.13
C SER A 82 6.90 -22.09 9.22
N GLY A 83 5.70 -22.58 8.90
CA GLY A 83 4.58 -22.70 9.83
C GLY A 83 3.94 -21.37 10.23
N ILE A 84 4.15 -20.31 9.46
CA ILE A 84 3.65 -18.95 9.74
C ILE A 84 2.54 -18.63 8.75
N SER A 85 1.31 -18.50 9.24
CA SER A 85 0.21 -17.96 8.44
C SER A 85 0.35 -16.45 8.32
N MET A 86 0.24 -15.89 7.10
CA MET A 86 0.35 -14.46 6.91
C MET A 86 -0.69 -13.89 5.93
N PHE A 87 -0.96 -12.60 6.10
CA PHE A 87 -1.69 -11.82 5.11
C PHE A 87 -1.00 -10.48 4.85
N ASN A 88 -0.95 -10.09 3.58
CA ASN A 88 -0.36 -8.85 3.12
C ASN A 88 -1.44 -7.81 2.83
N LEU A 89 -1.39 -6.67 3.52
CA LEU A 89 -2.33 -5.56 3.40
C LEU A 89 -1.77 -4.38 2.56
N GLY A 90 -0.69 -4.62 1.83
CA GLY A 90 -0.09 -3.58 0.99
C GLY A 90 -0.99 -3.14 -0.17
N SER A 91 -0.85 -1.90 -0.61
CA SER A 91 -1.48 -1.36 -1.82
C SER A 91 -0.53 -0.45 -2.59
N SER A 92 -0.92 -0.04 -3.80
CA SER A 92 -0.04 0.78 -4.65
C SER A 92 0.25 2.13 -3.99
N SER A 93 1.54 2.51 -3.97
CA SER A 93 2.02 3.78 -3.41
C SER A 93 1.48 4.08 -1.99
N GLN A 94 1.14 3.04 -1.22
CA GLN A 94 0.52 3.18 0.10
C GLN A 94 1.41 3.99 1.04
N SER A 95 0.98 5.21 1.33
CA SER A 95 1.68 6.10 2.25
C SER A 95 1.31 5.80 3.71
N PRO A 96 2.04 6.35 4.70
CA PRO A 96 1.72 6.19 6.11
C PRO A 96 0.27 6.52 6.51
N LEU A 97 -0.34 7.53 5.88
CA LEU A 97 -1.76 7.85 6.08
C LEU A 97 -2.67 6.67 5.77
N GLN A 98 -2.48 6.04 4.60
CA GLN A 98 -3.29 4.89 4.19
C GLN A 98 -2.90 3.62 4.93
N THR A 99 -1.62 3.44 5.28
CA THR A 99 -1.16 2.31 6.10
C THR A 99 -1.86 2.30 7.46
N ARG A 100 -1.96 3.46 8.11
CA ARG A 100 -2.71 3.62 9.37
C ARG A 100 -4.18 3.22 9.20
N TYR A 101 -4.85 3.72 8.15
CA TYR A 101 -6.24 3.36 7.86
C TYR A 101 -6.42 1.85 7.66
N VAL A 102 -5.59 1.24 6.82
CA VAL A 102 -5.69 -0.19 6.49
C VAL A 102 -5.44 -1.06 7.73
N LEU A 103 -4.42 -0.74 8.53
CA LEU A 103 -4.15 -1.42 9.79
C LEU A 103 -5.34 -1.28 10.75
N GLY A 104 -5.85 -0.08 10.97
CA GLY A 104 -6.99 0.17 11.86
C GLY A 104 -8.23 -0.62 11.44
N LYS A 105 -8.46 -0.77 10.13
CA LYS A 105 -9.61 -1.50 9.59
C LYS A 105 -9.52 -3.02 9.77
N TYR A 106 -8.34 -3.61 9.61
CA TYR A 106 -8.22 -5.07 9.48
C TYR A 106 -7.50 -5.77 10.62
N VAL A 107 -6.63 -5.07 11.37
CA VAL A 107 -5.75 -5.72 12.36
C VAL A 107 -6.53 -6.40 13.49
N THR A 108 -7.60 -5.77 13.98
CA THR A 108 -8.44 -6.33 15.05
C THR A 108 -9.13 -7.63 14.62
N LYS A 109 -9.53 -7.72 13.34
CA LYS A 109 -10.15 -8.92 12.77
C LYS A 109 -9.14 -10.03 12.53
N LEU A 110 -7.95 -9.68 12.05
CA LEU A 110 -6.89 -10.62 11.72
C LEU A 110 -6.17 -11.13 12.95
N LYS A 111 -6.19 -10.41 14.08
CA LYS A 111 -5.56 -10.75 15.37
C LYS A 111 -4.13 -11.29 15.23
N PRO A 112 -3.23 -10.58 14.53
CA PRO A 112 -1.89 -11.09 14.29
C PRO A 112 -1.07 -11.17 15.58
N LYS A 113 -0.14 -12.12 15.64
CA LYS A 113 0.90 -12.19 16.69
C LYS A 113 2.00 -11.15 16.44
N LEU A 114 2.22 -10.81 15.17
CA LEU A 114 3.21 -9.82 14.73
C LEU A 114 2.66 -9.01 13.54
N VAL A 115 2.94 -7.71 13.52
CA VAL A 115 2.75 -6.86 12.35
C VAL A 115 4.12 -6.43 11.83
N ILE A 116 4.41 -6.66 10.56
CA ILE A 116 5.49 -6.00 9.85
C ILE A 116 4.92 -4.74 9.22
N VAL A 117 5.47 -3.58 9.59
CA VAL A 117 5.19 -2.33 8.92
C VAL A 117 6.34 -2.05 7.96
N ASP A 118 6.10 -2.38 6.69
CA ASP A 118 7.09 -2.16 5.64
C ASP A 118 7.16 -0.68 5.27
N VAL A 119 8.34 -0.10 5.33
CA VAL A 119 8.59 1.31 5.04
C VAL A 119 9.38 1.48 3.76
N TYR A 120 8.83 2.22 2.81
CA TYR A 120 9.55 2.76 1.69
C TYR A 120 9.70 4.26 1.91
N PRO A 121 10.91 4.76 2.25
CA PRO A 121 11.09 6.13 2.75
C PRO A 121 10.54 7.23 1.84
N VAL A 122 10.60 7.03 0.52
CA VAL A 122 10.08 7.98 -0.48
C VAL A 122 8.60 8.29 -0.27
N LEU A 123 7.82 7.33 0.21
CA LEU A 123 6.38 7.51 0.43
C LEU A 123 6.05 8.36 1.68
N PHE A 124 7.05 8.70 2.47
CA PHE A 124 6.89 9.69 3.53
C PHE A 124 6.94 11.14 3.03
N GLY A 125 7.39 11.35 1.78
CA GLY A 125 7.43 12.67 1.15
C GLY A 125 6.24 12.99 0.24
N VAL A 126 5.31 12.03 0.02
CA VAL A 126 4.16 12.23 -0.87
C VAL A 126 2.90 12.68 -0.11
N ASP A 127 1.94 13.26 -0.83
CA ASP A 127 0.65 13.68 -0.27
C ASP A 127 -0.34 12.54 0.03
N GLY A 128 -0.10 11.35 -0.54
CA GLY A 128 -0.98 10.19 -0.42
C GLY A 128 -2.11 10.13 -1.44
N LEU A 129 -2.14 11.02 -2.43
CA LEU A 129 -3.19 11.11 -3.45
C LEU A 129 -3.33 9.81 -4.25
N GLU A 130 -2.23 9.28 -4.77
CA GLU A 130 -2.24 8.06 -5.58
C GLU A 130 -2.75 6.85 -4.80
N SER A 131 -2.25 6.67 -3.59
CA SER A 131 -2.69 5.60 -2.70
C SER A 131 -4.18 5.71 -2.36
N GLN A 132 -4.67 6.92 -2.11
CA GLN A 132 -6.07 7.13 -1.79
C GLN A 132 -6.98 6.80 -2.99
N ILE A 133 -6.57 7.19 -4.20
CA ILE A 133 -7.26 6.81 -5.44
C ILE A 133 -7.29 5.29 -5.60
N ASP A 134 -6.17 4.59 -5.34
CA ASP A 134 -6.10 3.13 -5.45
C ASP A 134 -7.08 2.44 -4.48
N LEU A 135 -7.15 2.90 -3.22
CA LEU A 135 -8.09 2.36 -2.25
C LEU A 135 -9.56 2.60 -2.64
N ILE A 136 -9.91 3.84 -3.03
CA ILE A 136 -11.27 4.19 -3.45
C ILE A 136 -11.67 3.39 -4.71
N SER A 137 -10.82 3.35 -5.71
CA SER A 137 -11.07 2.62 -6.96
C SER A 137 -11.09 1.10 -6.77
N SER A 138 -10.54 0.61 -5.67
CA SER A 138 -10.65 -0.79 -5.24
C SER A 138 -11.91 -1.09 -4.41
N GLY A 139 -12.82 -0.13 -4.27
CA GLY A 139 -14.12 -0.31 -3.60
C GLY A 139 -14.10 0.00 -2.10
N LEU A 140 -12.98 0.45 -1.54
CA LEU A 140 -12.92 0.87 -0.15
C LEU A 140 -13.48 2.30 -0.01
N ILE A 141 -14.77 2.38 0.27
CA ILE A 141 -15.47 3.66 0.49
C ILE A 141 -16.26 3.54 1.79
N ASP A 142 -15.68 4.08 2.86
CA ASP A 142 -16.31 4.22 4.17
C ASP A 142 -16.05 5.63 4.73
N LYS A 143 -16.59 5.91 5.91
CA LYS A 143 -16.47 7.22 6.56
C LYS A 143 -15.02 7.67 6.73
N ASP A 144 -14.11 6.75 7.01
CA ASP A 144 -12.71 7.05 7.29
C ASP A 144 -11.96 7.39 5.99
N ILE A 145 -12.25 6.68 4.90
CA ILE A 145 -11.74 7.00 3.55
C ILE A 145 -12.28 8.36 3.08
N VAL A 146 -13.56 8.65 3.33
CA VAL A 146 -14.14 9.97 3.01
C VAL A 146 -13.44 11.07 3.80
N ALA A 147 -13.29 10.91 5.11
CA ALA A 147 -12.60 11.88 5.97
C ALA A 147 -11.14 12.08 5.54
N LEU A 148 -10.43 10.99 5.21
CA LEU A 148 -9.05 11.05 4.73
C LEU A 148 -8.96 11.77 3.37
N SER A 149 -9.93 11.56 2.48
CA SER A 149 -9.98 12.26 1.19
C SER A 149 -10.16 13.78 1.35
N PHE A 150 -10.98 14.21 2.31
CA PHE A 150 -11.10 15.62 2.67
C PHE A 150 -9.82 16.19 3.29
N LYS A 151 -9.09 15.41 4.09
CA LYS A 151 -7.81 15.81 4.65
C LYS A 151 -6.74 16.02 3.58
N ILE A 152 -6.69 15.16 2.55
CA ILE A 152 -5.77 15.30 1.41
C ILE A 152 -6.20 16.47 0.51
N ASN A 153 -7.50 16.77 0.44
CA ASN A 153 -8.11 17.92 -0.22
C ASN A 153 -7.71 18.05 -1.70
N ASN A 154 -8.12 17.08 -2.52
CA ASN A 154 -7.85 17.10 -3.95
C ASN A 154 -9.11 16.78 -4.75
N ILE A 155 -9.40 17.59 -5.77
CA ILE A 155 -10.61 17.43 -6.62
C ILE A 155 -10.70 16.05 -7.29
N LYS A 156 -9.55 15.45 -7.61
CA LYS A 156 -9.53 14.08 -8.17
C LYS A 156 -10.11 13.06 -7.21
N LEU A 157 -9.85 13.22 -5.89
CA LEU A 157 -10.42 12.33 -4.88
C LEU A 157 -11.91 12.48 -4.77
N TYR A 158 -12.41 13.72 -4.80
CA TYR A 158 -13.85 13.97 -4.71
C TYR A 158 -14.60 13.37 -5.90
N ASN A 159 -14.04 13.51 -7.11
CA ASN A 159 -14.58 12.92 -8.31
C ASN A 159 -14.52 11.37 -8.25
N THR A 160 -13.41 10.82 -7.78
CA THR A 160 -13.25 9.37 -7.61
C THR A 160 -14.22 8.82 -6.55
N LEU A 161 -14.44 9.53 -5.44
CA LEU A 161 -15.43 9.16 -4.43
C LEU A 161 -16.85 9.16 -4.98
N LEU A 162 -17.24 10.21 -5.70
CA LEU A 162 -18.56 10.33 -6.32
C LEU A 162 -18.83 9.16 -7.27
N PHE A 163 -17.93 8.95 -8.21
CA PHE A 163 -18.08 7.86 -9.17
C PHE A 163 -18.01 6.50 -8.47
N GLY A 164 -17.11 6.36 -7.48
CA GLY A 164 -16.93 5.14 -6.74
C GLY A 164 -18.15 4.71 -5.94
N ALA A 165 -18.75 5.63 -5.23
CA ALA A 165 -19.98 5.37 -4.50
C ALA A 165 -21.09 4.92 -5.47
N PHE A 166 -21.23 5.62 -6.59
CA PHE A 166 -22.19 5.26 -7.64
C PHE A 166 -21.91 3.87 -8.24
N ASN A 167 -20.66 3.59 -8.56
CA ASN A 167 -20.28 2.31 -9.16
C ASN A 167 -20.43 1.13 -8.17
N ASN A 168 -20.19 1.34 -6.89
CA ASN A 168 -20.39 0.32 -5.86
C ASN A 168 -21.86 -0.03 -5.69
N GLU A 169 -22.76 0.96 -5.81
CA GLU A 169 -24.21 0.75 -5.71
C GLU A 169 -24.79 0.09 -6.98
N PHE A 170 -24.46 0.63 -8.13
CA PHE A 170 -25.10 0.24 -9.40
C PHE A 170 -24.31 -0.79 -10.22
N HIS A 171 -23.10 -1.15 -9.81
CA HIS A 171 -22.24 -2.17 -10.46
C HIS A 171 -22.01 -1.93 -11.96
N ILE A 172 -21.91 -0.64 -12.37
CA ILE A 172 -21.81 -0.21 -13.77
C ILE A 172 -20.58 -0.78 -14.46
N LYS A 173 -19.42 -0.74 -13.80
CA LYS A 173 -18.18 -1.31 -14.32
C LYS A 173 -17.80 -2.56 -13.55
N LYS A 174 -17.80 -3.69 -14.27
CA LYS A 174 -17.25 -4.95 -13.76
C LYS A 174 -15.72 -4.86 -13.74
N GLN A 175 -15.13 -5.28 -12.65
CA GLN A 175 -13.68 -5.45 -12.61
C GLN A 175 -13.23 -6.52 -13.58
N LYS A 176 -12.30 -6.17 -14.45
CA LYS A 176 -11.44 -7.15 -15.07
C LYS A 176 -10.35 -7.52 -14.04
N LEU A 177 -10.39 -8.73 -13.53
CA LEU A 177 -9.22 -9.37 -12.92
C LEU A 177 -8.23 -9.63 -14.07
N SER A 178 -7.56 -8.59 -14.54
CA SER A 178 -6.64 -8.76 -15.65
C SER A 178 -5.25 -8.99 -15.09
N ASP A 179 -4.60 -9.98 -15.65
CA ASP A 179 -3.17 -10.14 -15.66
C ASP A 179 -2.52 -8.79 -16.08
N ASN A 180 -2.01 -8.06 -15.12
CA ASN A 180 -1.27 -6.85 -15.38
C ASN A 180 0.16 -7.25 -15.78
N GLN A 181 0.35 -7.52 -17.07
CA GLN A 181 1.68 -7.66 -17.67
C GLN A 181 2.53 -8.81 -17.11
N GLY A 182 1.94 -10.00 -16.85
CA GLY A 182 2.67 -11.16 -16.34
C GLY A 182 2.81 -11.19 -14.81
N ASP A 183 2.10 -10.34 -14.10
CA ASP A 183 1.96 -10.43 -12.64
C ASP A 183 0.85 -11.41 -12.27
N THR A 184 1.06 -12.19 -11.22
CA THR A 184 0.09 -13.19 -10.74
C THR A 184 -0.25 -12.91 -9.29
N TYR A 185 -1.56 -12.84 -8.97
CA TYR A 185 -2.01 -12.77 -7.59
C TYR A 185 -1.90 -14.12 -6.90
N ILE A 186 -1.28 -14.13 -5.75
CA ILE A 186 -1.14 -15.30 -4.87
C ILE A 186 -1.98 -15.07 -3.61
N PRO A 187 -2.87 -16.01 -3.23
CA PRO A 187 -3.65 -15.91 -2.00
C PRO A 187 -2.78 -15.61 -0.77
N GLY A 188 -3.30 -14.74 0.09
CA GLY A 188 -2.54 -14.13 1.19
C GLY A 188 -2.00 -12.74 0.84
N GLY A 189 -2.42 -12.18 -0.31
CA GLY A 189 -2.19 -10.78 -0.68
C GLY A 189 -0.88 -10.49 -1.40
N TYR A 190 -0.18 -11.48 -1.91
CA TYR A 190 1.09 -11.31 -2.62
C TYR A 190 0.90 -11.21 -4.13
N VAL A 191 1.74 -10.41 -4.78
CA VAL A 191 1.79 -10.29 -6.24
C VAL A 191 3.15 -10.75 -6.74
N GLN A 192 3.14 -11.92 -7.36
CA GLN A 192 4.30 -12.56 -7.94
C GLN A 192 4.66 -11.93 -9.28
N SER A 193 5.96 -11.68 -9.51
CA SER A 193 6.49 -11.27 -10.80
C SER A 193 7.79 -12.00 -11.11
N PHE A 194 7.87 -12.57 -12.31
CA PHE A 194 9.09 -13.19 -12.85
C PHE A 194 9.82 -12.27 -13.81
N ARG A 195 9.36 -11.04 -13.98
CA ARG A 195 9.97 -10.11 -14.93
C ARG A 195 11.41 -9.80 -14.56
N HIS A 196 12.19 -9.61 -15.61
CA HIS A 196 13.55 -9.13 -15.54
C HIS A 196 13.63 -7.89 -16.43
N LEU A 197 13.66 -6.72 -15.82
CA LEU A 197 13.82 -5.48 -16.56
C LEU A 197 15.27 -5.02 -16.50
N GLN A 198 15.70 -4.38 -17.59
CA GLN A 198 16.97 -3.66 -17.59
C GLN A 198 16.80 -2.39 -16.76
N PHE A 199 17.61 -2.22 -15.72
CA PHE A 199 17.57 -1.04 -14.89
C PHE A 199 18.06 0.19 -15.64
N LYS A 200 17.30 1.28 -15.52
CA LYS A 200 17.88 2.61 -15.66
C LYS A 200 18.60 2.92 -14.35
N LYS A 201 19.93 2.86 -14.34
CA LYS A 201 20.73 3.25 -13.16
C LYS A 201 20.36 4.70 -12.81
N THR A 202 19.76 4.89 -11.63
CA THR A 202 19.51 6.22 -11.10
C THR A 202 20.85 6.89 -10.85
N ARG A 203 21.15 7.99 -11.55
CA ARG A 203 22.45 8.67 -11.48
C ARG A 203 22.42 9.91 -10.59
N PHE A 204 21.22 10.38 -10.21
CA PHE A 204 21.08 11.60 -9.44
C PHE A 204 21.03 11.30 -7.95
N LYS A 205 21.92 11.98 -7.21
CA LYS A 205 21.86 11.99 -5.75
C LYS A 205 20.70 12.88 -5.31
N GLN A 206 19.93 12.40 -4.34
CA GLN A 206 18.77 13.12 -3.81
C GLN A 206 18.60 12.82 -2.32
N ASN A 207 17.98 13.74 -1.61
CA ASN A 207 17.51 13.50 -0.26
C ASN A 207 16.06 13.01 -0.31
N VAL A 208 15.76 12.01 0.52
CA VAL A 208 14.37 11.63 0.80
C VAL A 208 13.79 12.63 1.77
N ASN A 209 12.67 13.23 1.40
CA ASN A 209 11.92 14.11 2.26
C ASN A 209 10.94 13.30 3.13
N ILE A 210 10.93 13.55 4.43
CA ILE A 210 9.94 12.98 5.36
C ILE A 210 9.04 14.12 5.82
N SER A 211 7.81 14.17 5.30
CA SER A 211 6.83 15.19 5.68
C SER A 211 6.30 14.95 7.11
N ALA A 212 6.05 16.02 7.83
CA ALA A 212 5.47 15.95 9.18
C ALA A 212 4.12 15.19 9.17
N THR A 213 3.27 15.43 8.18
CA THR A 213 1.95 14.80 8.06
C THR A 213 2.06 13.27 7.96
N GLN A 214 2.98 12.76 7.13
CA GLN A 214 3.15 11.33 6.96
C GLN A 214 3.82 10.69 8.19
N LEU A 215 4.80 11.38 8.79
CA LEU A 215 5.48 10.89 9.98
C LEU A 215 4.53 10.83 11.19
N GLU A 216 3.69 11.83 11.38
CA GLU A 216 2.66 11.84 12.45
C GLU A 216 1.62 10.74 12.24
N ALA A 217 1.18 10.50 11.00
CA ALA A 217 0.29 9.40 10.70
C ALA A 217 0.94 8.04 10.98
N PHE A 218 2.21 7.89 10.66
CA PHE A 218 2.99 6.69 10.96
C PHE A 218 3.09 6.45 12.47
N LYS A 219 3.51 7.45 13.24
CA LYS A 219 3.58 7.40 14.71
C LYS A 219 2.23 7.04 15.32
N ALA A 220 1.15 7.66 14.84
CA ALA A 220 -0.20 7.36 15.31
C ALA A 220 -0.59 5.91 15.04
N GLY A 221 -0.31 5.37 13.84
CA GLY A 221 -0.56 3.97 13.52
C GLY A 221 0.22 3.00 14.42
N LEU A 222 1.50 3.29 14.69
CA LEU A 222 2.31 2.49 15.63
C LEU A 222 1.77 2.56 17.07
N ASN A 223 1.29 3.72 17.51
CA ASN A 223 0.68 3.88 18.84
C ASN A 223 -0.65 3.14 18.94
N GLU A 224 -1.44 3.08 17.88
CA GLU A 224 -2.65 2.26 17.81
C GLU A 224 -2.34 0.76 17.96
N LEU A 225 -1.27 0.27 17.34
CA LEU A 225 -0.81 -1.12 17.56
C LEU A 225 -0.37 -1.35 19.00
N ARG A 226 0.39 -0.41 19.59
CA ARG A 226 0.82 -0.49 21.00
C ARG A 226 -0.37 -0.52 21.96
N SER A 227 -1.36 0.35 21.76
CA SER A 227 -2.56 0.41 22.62
C SER A 227 -3.38 -0.89 22.57
N GLN A 228 -3.34 -1.60 21.44
CA GLN A 228 -3.96 -2.92 21.28
C GLN A 228 -3.03 -4.08 21.70
N GLN A 229 -1.85 -3.80 22.25
CA GLN A 229 -0.84 -4.78 22.65
C GLN A 229 -0.37 -5.69 21.49
N ILE A 230 -0.44 -5.19 20.26
CA ILE A 230 0.01 -5.92 19.08
C ILE A 230 1.49 -5.64 18.85
N LYS A 231 2.30 -6.71 18.82
CA LYS A 231 3.73 -6.61 18.50
C LYS A 231 3.92 -6.17 17.05
N PHE A 232 4.89 -5.30 16.82
CA PHE A 232 5.26 -4.90 15.47
C PHE A 232 6.77 -4.73 15.30
N VAL A 233 7.22 -4.86 14.07
CA VAL A 233 8.58 -4.51 13.63
C VAL A 233 8.48 -3.62 12.40
N ILE A 234 9.39 -2.66 12.29
CA ILE A 234 9.53 -1.77 11.14
C ILE A 234 10.58 -2.36 10.21
N ILE A 235 10.25 -2.58 8.96
CA ILE A 235 11.15 -3.18 7.97
C ILE A 235 11.29 -2.26 6.78
N GLN A 236 12.50 -1.97 6.38
CA GLN A 236 12.79 -1.44 5.06
C GLN A 236 13.26 -2.60 4.17
N ALA A 237 12.37 -3.04 3.28
CA ALA A 237 12.69 -4.08 2.31
C ALA A 237 13.82 -3.64 1.37
N PRO A 238 14.60 -4.57 0.78
CA PRO A 238 15.70 -4.20 -0.09
C PRO A 238 15.19 -3.69 -1.44
N PHE A 239 15.85 -2.68 -1.97
CA PHE A 239 15.76 -2.21 -3.35
C PHE A 239 17.14 -2.13 -3.98
N SER A 240 17.23 -1.85 -5.29
CA SER A 240 18.52 -1.96 -6.01
C SER A 240 19.60 -1.10 -5.37
N ARG A 241 20.85 -1.57 -5.43
CA ARG A 241 22.00 -0.85 -4.85
C ARG A 241 22.13 0.56 -5.41
N SER A 242 21.91 0.73 -6.71
CA SER A 242 22.00 2.03 -7.37
C SER A 242 20.93 2.99 -6.85
N ASN A 243 19.72 2.49 -6.60
CA ASN A 243 18.66 3.29 -6.03
C ASN A 243 18.94 3.64 -4.56
N TYR A 244 19.33 2.66 -3.73
CA TYR A 244 19.69 2.91 -2.34
C TYR A 244 20.84 3.91 -2.19
N ALA A 245 21.89 3.78 -3.01
CA ALA A 245 23.05 4.68 -3.02
C ALA A 245 22.73 6.08 -3.56
N SER A 246 21.61 6.27 -4.25
CA SER A 246 21.18 7.60 -4.71
C SER A 246 20.66 8.48 -3.58
N TYR A 247 20.21 7.89 -2.47
CA TYR A 247 19.72 8.64 -1.31
C TYR A 247 20.89 9.05 -0.40
N GLN A 248 21.07 10.36 -0.20
CA GLN A 248 22.19 10.91 0.56
C GLN A 248 21.96 10.89 2.07
N ASN A 249 20.71 10.81 2.50
CA ASN A 249 20.31 10.87 3.92
C ASN A 249 19.83 9.54 4.49
N ASN A 250 20.32 8.40 3.97
CA ASN A 250 19.92 7.06 4.47
C ASN A 250 20.16 6.87 5.98
N ASP A 251 21.26 7.40 6.53
CA ASP A 251 21.55 7.26 7.97
C ASP A 251 20.62 8.12 8.84
N GLU A 252 20.14 9.25 8.33
CA GLU A 252 19.11 10.05 9.00
C GLU A 252 17.78 9.30 9.01
N ILE A 253 17.40 8.72 7.88
CA ILE A 253 16.19 7.88 7.73
C ILE A 253 16.24 6.71 8.71
N ASP A 254 17.36 6.00 8.80
CA ASP A 254 17.53 4.88 9.73
C ASP A 254 17.40 5.34 11.19
N ARG A 255 17.94 6.51 11.56
CA ARG A 255 17.75 7.10 12.89
C ARG A 255 16.28 7.40 13.20
N VAL A 256 15.55 7.94 12.22
CA VAL A 256 14.12 8.22 12.39
C VAL A 256 13.36 6.92 12.68
N PHE A 257 13.51 5.91 11.85
CA PHE A 257 12.74 4.66 12.01
C PHE A 257 13.16 3.86 13.24
N SER A 258 14.45 3.78 13.54
CA SER A 258 14.94 3.08 14.74
C SER A 258 14.51 3.77 16.06
N SER A 259 14.25 5.06 16.05
CA SER A 259 13.71 5.77 17.22
C SER A 259 12.23 5.43 17.50
N LEU A 260 11.51 4.88 16.52
CA LEU A 260 10.08 4.59 16.62
C LEU A 260 9.75 3.15 17.03
N GLY A 261 10.72 2.23 16.94
CA GLY A 261 10.54 0.84 17.30
C GLY A 261 11.69 -0.04 16.81
N GLU A 262 11.52 -1.35 16.94
CA GLU A 262 12.47 -2.33 16.41
C GLU A 262 12.48 -2.22 14.89
N TYR A 263 13.64 -1.89 14.31
CA TYR A 263 13.81 -1.55 12.90
C TYR A 263 14.92 -2.34 12.24
N TYR A 264 14.68 -2.79 11.01
CA TYR A 264 15.65 -3.49 10.17
C TYR A 264 15.69 -2.92 8.77
N ASN A 265 16.87 -2.46 8.36
CA ASN A 265 17.14 -2.02 6.99
C ASN A 265 17.78 -3.17 6.19
N PHE A 266 16.98 -3.85 5.37
CA PHE A 266 17.47 -4.97 4.58
C PHE A 266 18.35 -4.58 3.41
N ASN A 267 18.45 -3.31 3.05
CA ASN A 267 19.48 -2.84 2.12
C ASN A 267 20.89 -2.95 2.71
N LYS A 268 21.03 -2.88 4.05
CA LYS A 268 22.30 -3.06 4.77
C LYS A 268 22.54 -4.52 5.17
N ILE A 269 21.49 -5.32 5.34
CA ILE A 269 21.57 -6.73 5.78
C ILE A 269 21.79 -7.68 4.60
N LEU A 270 21.22 -7.36 3.44
CA LEU A 270 21.29 -8.17 2.23
C LEU A 270 22.05 -7.42 1.13
N ASN A 271 22.90 -8.16 0.46
CA ASN A 271 23.63 -7.68 -0.69
C ASN A 271 23.17 -8.42 -1.96
N LEU A 272 22.02 -8.01 -2.50
CA LEU A 272 21.43 -8.65 -3.66
C LEU A 272 21.98 -8.05 -4.97
N PRO A 273 22.31 -8.88 -5.99
CA PRO A 273 22.66 -8.38 -7.31
C PRO A 273 21.42 -7.85 -8.05
N ASP A 274 21.64 -6.99 -9.05
CA ASP A 274 20.56 -6.35 -9.82
C ASP A 274 19.62 -7.35 -10.49
N SER A 275 20.10 -8.55 -10.83
CA SER A 275 19.28 -9.64 -11.40
C SER A 275 18.18 -10.16 -10.47
N MET A 276 18.18 -9.78 -9.18
CA MET A 276 17.16 -10.12 -8.19
C MET A 276 16.00 -9.12 -8.15
N TYR A 277 16.04 -8.10 -8.99
CA TYR A 277 15.02 -7.09 -9.09
C TYR A 277 14.35 -7.13 -10.46
N TYR A 278 13.12 -6.63 -10.58
CA TYR A 278 12.50 -6.42 -11.87
C TYR A 278 12.46 -4.93 -12.28
N ASP A 279 12.62 -4.03 -11.33
CA ASP A 279 12.84 -2.60 -11.50
C ASP A 279 13.74 -2.05 -10.37
N ASP A 280 13.96 -0.75 -10.31
CA ASP A 280 14.87 -0.12 -9.32
C ASP A 280 14.43 -0.32 -7.87
N SER A 281 13.18 -0.62 -7.61
CA SER A 281 12.61 -0.66 -6.27
C SER A 281 11.97 -1.99 -5.87
N HIS A 282 11.69 -2.89 -6.81
CA HIS A 282 10.97 -4.12 -6.51
C HIS A 282 11.78 -5.37 -6.82
N LEU A 283 11.73 -6.32 -5.90
CA LEU A 283 12.29 -7.66 -6.10
C LEU A 283 11.48 -8.46 -7.12
N ASN A 284 12.17 -9.24 -7.95
CA ASN A 284 11.53 -10.35 -8.67
C ASN A 284 11.40 -11.58 -7.78
N GLN A 285 10.74 -12.64 -8.24
CA GLN A 285 10.51 -13.84 -7.42
C GLN A 285 11.79 -14.46 -6.85
N ARG A 286 12.90 -14.41 -7.58
CA ARG A 286 14.19 -14.94 -7.07
C ARG A 286 14.70 -14.09 -5.89
N GLY A 287 14.63 -12.78 -6.01
CA GLY A 287 14.98 -11.86 -4.93
C GLY A 287 14.08 -12.03 -3.71
N VAL A 288 12.77 -12.19 -3.92
CA VAL A 288 11.80 -12.43 -2.85
C VAL A 288 12.12 -13.72 -2.09
N ASN A 289 12.51 -14.78 -2.77
CA ASN A 289 12.87 -16.05 -2.13
C ASN A 289 14.04 -15.87 -1.15
N ILE A 290 15.10 -15.18 -1.58
CA ILE A 290 16.28 -14.91 -0.75
C ILE A 290 15.94 -13.97 0.40
N TYR A 291 15.22 -12.89 0.10
CA TYR A 291 14.82 -11.90 1.08
C TYR A 291 13.95 -12.51 2.18
N ASN A 292 12.91 -13.25 1.82
CA ASN A 292 11.99 -13.83 2.83
C ASN A 292 12.67 -14.90 3.70
N ALA A 293 13.55 -15.73 3.12
CA ALA A 293 14.34 -16.68 3.91
C ALA A 293 15.22 -15.95 4.95
N LYS A 294 15.92 -14.89 4.54
CA LYS A 294 16.74 -14.07 5.45
C LYS A 294 15.90 -13.34 6.49
N LEU A 295 14.75 -12.80 6.10
CA LEU A 295 13.82 -12.12 7.01
C LEU A 295 13.31 -13.08 8.10
N ILE A 296 12.85 -14.27 7.72
CA ILE A 296 12.37 -15.28 8.67
C ILE A 296 13.49 -15.68 9.63
N ASP A 297 14.72 -15.94 9.13
CA ASP A 297 15.88 -16.24 9.99
C ASP A 297 16.17 -15.09 10.98
N THR A 298 16.17 -13.85 10.50
CA THR A 298 16.43 -12.66 11.31
C THR A 298 15.40 -12.52 12.43
N LEU A 299 14.12 -12.59 12.12
CA LEU A 299 13.03 -12.44 13.08
C LEU A 299 12.93 -13.64 14.04
N SER A 300 13.26 -14.85 13.59
CA SER A 300 13.32 -16.05 14.45
C SER A 300 14.45 -15.95 15.48
N LYS A 301 15.63 -15.45 15.09
CA LYS A 301 16.76 -15.20 16.01
C LYS A 301 16.43 -14.15 17.08
N ARG A 302 15.49 -13.25 16.78
CA ARG A 302 14.99 -12.22 17.71
C ARG A 302 13.79 -12.70 18.55
N GLY A 303 13.34 -13.95 18.35
CA GLY A 303 12.25 -14.54 19.14
C GLY A 303 10.85 -14.17 18.66
N HIS A 304 10.70 -13.53 17.50
CA HIS A 304 9.37 -13.21 16.94
C HIS A 304 8.63 -14.43 16.40
N PHE A 305 9.38 -15.43 15.91
CA PHE A 305 8.83 -16.71 15.49
C PHE A 305 9.45 -17.83 16.32
N ARG A 306 8.65 -18.83 16.71
CA ARG A 306 9.21 -20.04 17.31
C ARG A 306 10.06 -20.74 16.25
N LYS A 307 11.30 -21.11 16.58
CA LYS A 307 12.06 -22.05 15.75
C LYS A 307 11.21 -23.31 15.61
N LEU A 308 10.74 -23.60 14.42
CA LEU A 308 10.34 -24.97 14.12
C LEU A 308 11.61 -25.81 14.26
N SER A 309 11.62 -26.73 15.25
CA SER A 309 12.63 -27.77 15.27
C SER A 309 12.57 -28.44 13.88
N MET A 310 13.62 -28.28 13.10
CA MET A 310 13.82 -29.15 11.95
C MET A 310 14.01 -30.55 12.55
N ASN A 311 12.92 -31.30 12.60
CA ASN A 311 13.04 -32.75 12.76
C ASN A 311 13.68 -33.24 11.48
N ASN A 312 14.95 -33.64 11.60
CA ASN A 312 15.70 -34.39 10.58
C ASN A 312 14.95 -35.67 10.19
#